data_c169b130dd9f2b4a9d3a0dfdec3becd5
#
_entry.id   c169b130dd9f2b4a9d3a0dfdec3becd5
#
_cell.length_a   1.000
_cell.length_b   1.000
_cell.length_c   1.000
_cell.angle_alpha   90.00
_cell.angle_beta   90.00
_cell.angle_gamma   90.00
#
_symmetry.space_group_name_H-M   'P 1'
#
loop_
_entity.id
_entity.type
_entity.pdbx_description
1 polymer ?
#
loop_
_entity_poly.entity_id
_entity_poly.type
_entity_poly.pdbx_seq_one_letter_code
_entity_poly.pdbx_strand_id
1 'polypeptide(L)'
;MKIIVLFNLRPDADRADYEAWAKARDLPGVRALPSIDDFNIYRATGLLGSEDKPPFDYIEIIDIADMDGFWKDIATDASTQVAAEFREWLAGPPFFMLTEALSLV
;
A
#
# COMPACT_ATOMS: atom_id res chain seq x y z
N MET A 1 10.25 -2.99 -10.57
CA MET A 1 10.16 -3.84 -9.37
C MET A 1 8.91 -3.47 -8.60
N LYS A 2 8.19 -4.45 -8.07
CA LYS A 2 6.96 -4.19 -7.31
C LYS A 2 7.15 -4.50 -5.84
N ILE A 3 6.68 -3.59 -4.98
CA ILE A 3 6.48 -3.87 -3.56
C ILE A 3 5.00 -4.16 -3.37
N ILE A 4 4.69 -5.27 -2.72
CA ILE A 4 3.31 -5.67 -2.40
C ILE A 4 3.10 -5.46 -0.91
N VAL A 5 2.12 -4.62 -0.57
CA VAL A 5 1.81 -4.29 0.82
C VAL A 5 0.52 -4.99 1.21
N LEU A 6 0.54 -5.71 2.32
CA LEU A 6 -0.63 -6.43 2.84
C LEU A 6 -0.93 -5.92 4.24
N PHE A 7 -2.17 -5.55 4.51
CA PHE A 7 -2.51 -4.99 5.81
C PHE A 7 -4.00 -5.15 6.16
N ASN A 8 -4.26 -5.04 7.45
CA ASN A 8 -5.60 -5.03 8.02
C ASN A 8 -5.86 -3.69 8.72
N LEU A 9 -7.10 -3.21 8.64
CA LEU A 9 -7.54 -2.05 9.41
C LEU A 9 -7.82 -2.46 10.84
N ARG A 10 -7.68 -1.51 11.77
CA ARG A 10 -8.15 -1.67 13.14
C ARG A 10 -9.64 -2.05 13.12
N PRO A 11 -10.09 -2.92 14.05
CA PRO A 11 -11.51 -3.33 14.09
C PRO A 11 -12.48 -2.17 14.26
N ASP A 12 -12.06 -1.08 14.91
CA ASP A 12 -12.86 0.12 15.11
C ASP A 12 -12.77 1.15 13.99
N ALA A 13 -11.94 0.90 12.97
CA ALA A 13 -11.81 1.80 11.83
C ALA A 13 -12.94 1.56 10.83
N ASP A 14 -13.50 2.66 10.32
CA ASP A 14 -14.49 2.61 9.25
C ASP A 14 -13.80 2.51 7.88
N ARG A 15 -14.17 1.52 7.09
CA ARG A 15 -13.58 1.29 5.77
C ARG A 15 -13.79 2.45 4.82
N ALA A 16 -14.98 3.04 4.84
CA ALA A 16 -15.30 4.17 3.97
C ALA A 16 -14.42 5.38 4.32
N ASP A 17 -14.18 5.61 5.60
CA ASP A 17 -13.30 6.69 6.06
C ASP A 17 -11.85 6.45 5.66
N TYR A 18 -11.36 5.21 5.82
CA TYR A 18 -10.01 4.87 5.36
C TYR A 18 -9.88 5.10 3.86
N GLU A 19 -10.85 4.63 3.07
CA GLU A 19 -10.78 4.75 1.61
C GLU A 19 -10.86 6.20 1.16
N ALA A 20 -11.61 7.03 1.85
CA ALA A 20 -11.65 8.48 1.59
C ALA A 20 -10.28 9.11 1.85
N TRP A 21 -9.64 8.76 2.95
CA TRP A 21 -8.28 9.22 3.25
C TRP A 21 -7.28 8.73 2.18
N ALA A 22 -7.36 7.45 1.80
CA ALA A 22 -6.45 6.86 0.82
C ALA A 22 -6.55 7.58 -0.53
N LYS A 23 -7.77 7.89 -0.98
CA LYS A 23 -8.01 8.60 -2.24
C LYS A 23 -7.54 10.05 -2.18
N ALA A 24 -7.67 10.70 -1.03
CA ALA A 24 -7.33 12.12 -0.86
C ALA A 24 -5.83 12.34 -0.60
N ARG A 25 -5.17 11.41 0.09
CA ARG A 25 -3.82 11.60 0.60
C ARG A 25 -2.82 10.57 0.08
N ASP A 26 -3.11 9.28 0.25
CA ASP A 26 -2.15 8.21 -0.02
C ASP A 26 -1.89 8.04 -1.52
N LEU A 27 -2.95 7.82 -2.29
CA LEU A 27 -2.84 7.64 -3.74
C LEU A 27 -2.15 8.83 -4.43
N PRO A 28 -2.59 10.09 -4.25
CA PRO A 28 -1.92 11.20 -4.91
C PRO A 28 -0.52 11.45 -4.37
N GLY A 29 -0.29 11.27 -3.07
CA GLY A 29 1.01 11.51 -2.45
C GLY A 29 2.07 10.55 -2.96
N VAL A 30 1.78 9.27 -3.01
CA VAL A 30 2.71 8.25 -3.48
C VAL A 30 2.91 8.34 -4.99
N ARG A 31 1.83 8.52 -5.75
CA ARG A 31 1.92 8.66 -7.22
C ARG A 31 2.73 9.87 -7.67
N ALA A 32 2.84 10.89 -6.83
CA ALA A 32 3.63 12.09 -7.13
C ALA A 32 5.14 11.89 -6.95
N LEU A 33 5.58 10.80 -6.31
CA LEU A 33 7.00 10.56 -6.09
C LEU A 33 7.71 10.19 -7.38
N PRO A 34 8.87 10.81 -7.68
CA PRO A 34 9.58 10.59 -8.95
C PRO A 34 10.01 9.14 -9.20
N SER A 35 10.27 8.37 -8.13
CA SER A 35 10.71 6.97 -8.23
C SER A 35 9.58 5.98 -8.45
N ILE A 36 8.33 6.41 -8.46
CA ILE A 36 7.15 5.56 -8.58
C ILE A 36 6.62 5.61 -10.00
N ASP A 37 6.52 4.44 -10.65
CA ASP A 37 5.90 4.29 -11.96
C ASP A 37 4.39 4.15 -11.83
N ASP A 38 3.92 3.42 -10.81
CA ASP A 38 2.50 3.22 -10.57
C ASP A 38 2.26 2.84 -9.12
N PHE A 39 1.07 3.16 -8.61
CA PHE A 39 0.64 2.81 -7.26
C PHE A 39 -0.86 2.60 -7.24
N ASN A 40 -1.29 1.43 -6.78
CA ASN A 40 -2.70 1.08 -6.68
C ASN A 40 -3.01 0.41 -5.36
N ILE A 41 -4.21 0.66 -4.85
CA ILE A 41 -4.73 0.05 -3.62
C ILE A 41 -5.94 -0.77 -4.00
N TYR A 42 -5.98 -2.03 -3.54
CA TYR A 42 -7.08 -2.95 -3.81
C TYR A 42 -7.74 -3.38 -2.51
N ARG A 43 -9.08 -3.30 -2.46
CA ARG A 43 -9.86 -3.85 -1.38
C ARG A 43 -10.02 -5.34 -1.59
N ALA A 44 -9.69 -6.16 -0.58
CA ALA A 44 -9.97 -7.58 -0.63
C ALA A 44 -11.49 -7.80 -0.47
N THR A 45 -12.09 -8.49 -1.41
CA THR A 45 -13.55 -8.71 -1.43
C THR A 45 -13.93 -10.13 -1.08
N GLY A 46 -13.00 -11.08 -1.13
CA GLY A 46 -13.26 -12.48 -0.83
C GLY A 46 -12.12 -13.37 -1.29
N LEU A 47 -12.29 -14.66 -1.09
CA LEU A 47 -11.39 -15.69 -1.59
C LEU A 47 -12.09 -16.47 -2.70
N LEU A 48 -11.41 -16.68 -3.81
CA LEU A 48 -11.95 -17.43 -4.93
C LEU A 48 -12.25 -18.89 -4.50
N GLY A 49 -13.49 -19.31 -4.70
CA GLY A 49 -13.90 -20.68 -4.37
C GLY A 49 -14.07 -20.97 -2.89
N SER A 50 -14.10 -19.95 -2.04
CA SER A 50 -14.27 -20.11 -0.59
C SER A 50 -15.16 -19.01 -0.04
N GLU A 51 -15.88 -19.30 1.04
CA GLU A 51 -16.65 -18.33 1.80
C GLU A 51 -15.86 -17.80 2.99
N ASP A 52 -14.64 -18.27 3.20
CA ASP A 52 -13.78 -17.82 4.28
C ASP A 52 -13.36 -16.37 4.06
N LYS A 53 -13.14 -15.67 5.16
CA LYS A 53 -12.69 -14.29 5.15
C LYS A 53 -11.25 -14.22 4.64
N PRO A 54 -10.92 -13.26 3.76
CA PRO A 54 -9.53 -13.02 3.36
C PRO A 54 -8.64 -12.70 4.57
N PRO A 55 -7.38 -13.14 4.56
CA PRO A 55 -6.45 -12.88 5.66
C PRO A 55 -6.04 -11.41 5.78
N PHE A 56 -6.24 -10.62 4.73
CA PHE A 56 -5.94 -9.18 4.72
C PHE A 56 -7.09 -8.39 4.15
N ASP A 57 -7.29 -7.17 4.66
CA ASP A 57 -8.35 -6.28 4.19
C ASP A 57 -7.99 -5.58 2.89
N TYR A 58 -6.71 -5.24 2.70
CA TYR A 58 -6.23 -4.46 1.56
C TYR A 58 -4.89 -4.96 1.06
N ILE A 59 -4.67 -4.72 -0.22
CA ILE A 59 -3.41 -5.00 -0.91
C ILE A 59 -3.00 -3.73 -1.65
N GLU A 60 -1.74 -3.30 -1.48
CA GLU A 60 -1.18 -2.23 -2.29
C GLU A 60 -0.11 -2.82 -3.20
N ILE A 61 -0.03 -2.32 -4.41
CA ILE A 61 1.03 -2.66 -5.35
C ILE A 61 1.73 -1.35 -5.75
N ILE A 62 3.00 -1.25 -5.38
CA ILE A 62 3.85 -0.09 -5.66
C ILE A 62 4.84 -0.51 -6.74
N ASP A 63 4.74 0.08 -7.92
CA ASP A 63 5.67 -0.18 -9.01
C ASP A 63 6.79 0.85 -8.97
N ILE A 64 8.00 0.40 -8.69
CA ILE A 64 9.16 1.27 -8.44
C ILE A 64 10.10 1.22 -9.64
N ALA A 65 10.41 2.40 -10.21
CA ALA A 65 11.36 2.53 -11.30
C ALA A 65 12.81 2.48 -10.82
N ASP A 66 13.07 3.04 -9.62
CA ASP A 66 14.41 3.20 -9.07
C ASP A 66 14.36 3.09 -7.54
N MET A 67 14.95 2.01 -7.00
CA MET A 67 14.93 1.75 -5.56
C MET A 67 15.73 2.80 -4.78
N ASP A 68 16.87 3.24 -5.29
CA ASP A 68 17.67 4.27 -4.61
C ASP A 68 16.89 5.60 -4.53
N GLY A 69 16.21 5.96 -5.61
CA GLY A 69 15.32 7.13 -5.63
C GLY A 69 14.14 6.96 -4.68
N PHE A 70 13.58 5.75 -4.59
CA PHE A 70 12.48 5.46 -3.66
C PHE A 70 12.89 5.71 -2.21
N TRP A 71 14.08 5.23 -1.79
CA TRP A 71 14.57 5.49 -0.44
C TRP A 71 14.69 6.98 -0.13
N LYS A 72 15.11 7.78 -1.11
CA LYS A 72 15.19 9.24 -0.95
C LYS A 72 13.80 9.87 -0.88
N ASP A 73 12.88 9.41 -1.72
CA ASP A 73 11.53 9.96 -1.81
C ASP A 73 10.73 9.73 -0.53
N ILE A 74 10.81 8.54 0.06
CA ILE A 74 10.08 8.22 1.30
C ILE A 74 10.68 8.86 2.54
N ALA A 75 11.91 9.38 2.45
CA ALA A 75 12.56 10.10 3.56
C ALA A 75 12.14 11.57 3.62
N THR A 76 11.39 12.08 2.65
CA THR A 76 10.89 13.46 2.68
C THR A 76 9.86 13.67 3.79
N ASP A 77 9.72 14.91 4.25
CA ASP A 77 8.75 15.23 5.32
C ASP A 77 7.32 14.91 4.89
N ALA A 78 6.97 15.20 3.64
CA ALA A 78 5.62 14.91 3.11
C ALA A 78 5.33 13.41 3.11
N SER A 79 6.28 12.58 2.66
CA SER A 79 6.12 11.11 2.64
C SER A 79 6.08 10.54 4.05
N THR A 80 6.91 11.05 4.96
CA THR A 80 6.93 10.64 6.36
C THR A 80 5.58 10.94 7.02
N GLN A 81 4.96 12.08 6.71
CA GLN A 81 3.65 12.46 7.24
C GLN A 81 2.56 11.51 6.74
N VAL A 82 2.53 11.21 5.45
CA VAL A 82 1.55 10.28 4.89
C VAL A 82 1.73 8.87 5.48
N ALA A 83 2.96 8.42 5.64
CA ALA A 83 3.24 7.11 6.25
C ALA A 83 2.77 7.05 7.72
N ALA A 84 2.93 8.13 8.47
CA ALA A 84 2.44 8.21 9.85
C ALA A 84 0.91 8.16 9.90
N GLU A 85 0.22 8.88 9.02
CA GLU A 85 -1.23 8.84 8.89
C GLU A 85 -1.71 7.44 8.53
N PHE A 86 -1.04 6.78 7.59
CA PHE A 86 -1.36 5.41 7.18
C PHE A 86 -1.35 4.45 8.36
N ARG A 87 -0.29 4.49 9.18
CA ARG A 87 -0.14 3.59 10.33
C ARG A 87 -1.27 3.72 11.35
N GLU A 88 -1.88 4.88 11.46
CA GLU A 88 -2.99 5.11 12.39
C GLU A 88 -4.22 4.27 12.06
N TRP A 89 -4.38 3.86 10.79
CA TRP A 89 -5.50 3.04 10.36
C TRP A 89 -5.32 1.54 10.64
N LEU A 90 -4.09 1.09 10.94
CA LEU A 90 -3.73 -0.32 10.88
C LEU A 90 -3.92 -1.05 12.20
N ALA A 91 -4.34 -2.32 12.11
CA ALA A 91 -4.46 -3.23 13.26
C ALA A 91 -3.10 -3.70 13.78
N GLY A 92 -2.05 -3.57 12.98
CA GLY A 92 -0.69 -4.00 13.32
C GLY A 92 0.26 -3.59 12.20
N PRO A 93 1.53 -4.00 12.25
CA PRO A 93 2.48 -3.64 11.20
C PRO A 93 2.06 -4.23 9.86
N PRO A 94 2.12 -3.45 8.78
CA PRO A 94 1.87 -3.99 7.44
C PRO A 94 3.04 -4.85 6.98
N PHE A 95 2.79 -5.76 6.04
CA PHE A 95 3.86 -6.47 5.35
C PHE A 95 4.23 -5.70 4.09
N PHE A 96 5.49 -5.33 3.95
CA PHE A 96 6.04 -4.75 2.72
C PHE A 96 6.89 -5.81 2.04
N MET A 97 6.28 -6.55 1.11
CA MET A 97 6.96 -7.64 0.44
C MET A 97 7.71 -7.13 -0.78
N LEU A 98 9.03 -7.32 -0.77
CA LEU A 98 9.86 -7.06 -1.94
C LEU A 98 9.70 -8.21 -2.91
N THR A 99 9.61 -7.91 -4.20
CA THR A 99 9.40 -8.91 -5.23
C THR A 99 10.41 -8.80 -6.34
N GLU A 100 10.53 -9.87 -7.08
CA GLU A 100 11.30 -9.93 -8.31
C GLU A 100 10.49 -10.69 -9.36
N ALA A 101 10.33 -10.10 -10.54
CA ALA A 101 9.57 -10.75 -11.59
C ALA A 101 10.30 -11.99 -12.10
N LEU A 102 9.57 -13.09 -12.29
CA LEU A 102 10.14 -14.27 -12.91
C LEU A 102 10.30 -14.03 -14.40
N SER A 103 11.47 -14.37 -14.91
CA SER A 103 11.74 -14.32 -16.34
C SER A 103 11.23 -15.59 -17.00
N LEU A 104 10.62 -15.44 -18.18
CA LEU A 104 10.21 -16.58 -19.02
C LEU A 104 11.32 -17.07 -19.95
N VAL A 105 12.48 -16.47 -19.89
CA VAL A 105 13.62 -16.76 -20.77
C VAL A 105 14.69 -17.54 -20.02
#